data_a8457a9329f2099f8c926680113502e7
#
_entry.id   a8457a9329f2099f8c926680113502e7
#
_cell.length_a   1.000
_cell.length_b   1.000
_cell.length_c   1.000
_cell.angle_alpha   90.00
_cell.angle_beta   90.00
_cell.angle_gamma   90.00
#
_symmetry.space_group_name_H-M   'P 1'
#
loop_
_entity.id
_entity.type
_entity.pdbx_description
1 polymer ?
#
loop_
_entity_poly.entity_id
_entity_poly.type
_entity_poly.pdbx_seq_one_letter_code
_entity_poly.pdbx_strand_id
1 'polypeptide(L)'
;GGFYIGRYEQGEGNVCKAEVNAYVDVTRDEAKEAAESMYSEDTESEVTATTELISSYAWDTALNFICQNSEYGYELATTTSSERGNIGTSNKTTTGGYEADCYSNIYDFLGNCYEWTTGYSSHTYSSNVYPCVYRGGDYSISGNYAATRGNVTADSSSYYSSFRLQLYV
;
A
#
# COMPACT_ATOMS: atom_id res chain seq x y z
N GLY A 1 6.48 14.91 -15.87
CA GLY A 1 6.14 13.51 -15.69
C GLY A 1 5.22 13.31 -14.51
N GLY A 2 4.42 12.30 -14.56
CA GLY A 2 3.54 11.85 -13.50
C GLY A 2 3.72 10.34 -13.31
N PHE A 3 2.92 9.78 -12.40
CA PHE A 3 2.87 8.34 -12.19
C PHE A 3 1.41 7.94 -11.97
N TYR A 4 1.11 6.69 -12.19
CA TYR A 4 -0.14 6.07 -11.81
C TYR A 4 0.09 5.19 -10.59
N ILE A 5 -0.94 4.99 -9.76
CA ILE A 5 -0.91 4.03 -8.66
C ILE A 5 -2.01 2.99 -8.83
N GLY A 6 -1.80 1.80 -8.29
CA GLY A 6 -2.82 0.78 -8.22
C GLY A 6 -4.06 1.31 -7.48
N ARG A 7 -5.24 1.11 -8.08
CA ARG A 7 -6.52 1.47 -7.43
C ARG A 7 -6.73 0.69 -6.13
N TYR A 8 -6.26 -0.53 -6.08
CA TYR A 8 -6.39 -1.48 -4.97
C TYR A 8 -5.02 -1.88 -4.45
N GLU A 9 -4.98 -2.42 -3.22
CA GLU A 9 -3.88 -3.27 -2.79
C GLU A 9 -3.66 -4.40 -3.81
N GLN A 10 -2.46 -4.92 -3.89
CA GLN A 10 -2.19 -6.06 -4.77
C GLN A 10 -2.90 -7.32 -4.24
N GLY A 11 -3.63 -7.99 -5.10
CA GLY A 11 -4.36 -9.21 -4.81
C GLY A 11 -3.56 -10.48 -5.10
N GLU A 12 -3.99 -11.59 -4.49
CA GLU A 12 -3.46 -12.94 -4.78
C GLU A 12 -3.41 -13.21 -6.29
N GLY A 13 -2.36 -13.88 -6.73
CA GLY A 13 -2.07 -14.06 -8.15
C GLY A 13 -1.42 -12.85 -8.82
N ASN A 14 -0.95 -11.90 -8.03
CA ASN A 14 -0.27 -10.67 -8.49
C ASN A 14 -1.15 -9.83 -9.42
N VAL A 15 -2.36 -9.52 -8.98
CA VAL A 15 -3.36 -8.76 -9.76
C VAL A 15 -3.81 -7.51 -9.01
N CYS A 16 -3.94 -6.38 -9.69
CA CYS A 16 -4.56 -5.17 -9.16
C CYS A 16 -6.07 -5.16 -9.51
N LYS A 17 -6.87 -5.83 -8.69
CA LYS A 17 -8.29 -6.07 -8.95
C LYS A 17 -9.10 -6.02 -7.65
N ALA A 18 -10.36 -5.59 -7.73
CA ALA A 18 -11.31 -5.67 -6.62
C ALA A 18 -11.73 -7.12 -6.31
N GLU A 19 -12.19 -7.33 -5.09
CA GLU A 19 -12.83 -8.56 -4.63
C GLU A 19 -11.96 -9.82 -4.67
N VAL A 20 -10.64 -9.65 -4.53
CA VAL A 20 -9.68 -10.75 -4.37
C VAL A 20 -9.03 -10.65 -2.99
N ASN A 21 -8.50 -11.74 -2.47
CA ASN A 21 -7.72 -11.67 -1.23
C ASN A 21 -6.47 -10.81 -1.46
N ALA A 22 -6.08 -10.00 -0.48
CA ALA A 22 -4.83 -9.26 -0.56
C ALA A 22 -3.63 -10.23 -0.61
N TYR A 23 -2.63 -9.90 -1.42
CA TYR A 23 -1.39 -10.67 -1.54
C TYR A 23 -0.49 -10.37 -0.34
N VAL A 24 -0.53 -11.23 0.64
CA VAL A 24 0.14 -11.10 1.94
C VAL A 24 1.20 -12.18 2.14
N ASP A 25 1.83 -12.20 3.33
CA ASP A 25 2.90 -13.13 3.70
C ASP A 25 4.13 -13.04 2.80
N VAL A 26 4.37 -11.86 2.24
CA VAL A 26 5.54 -11.54 1.40
C VAL A 26 6.46 -10.56 2.12
N THR A 27 7.76 -10.73 1.92
CA THR A 27 8.76 -9.73 2.32
C THR A 27 8.67 -8.52 1.38
N ARG A 28 9.30 -7.41 1.78
CA ARG A 28 9.38 -6.23 0.89
C ARG A 28 10.08 -6.55 -0.43
N ASP A 29 11.12 -7.38 -0.42
CA ASP A 29 11.88 -7.71 -1.62
C ASP A 29 11.07 -8.60 -2.57
N GLU A 30 10.31 -9.59 -2.05
CA GLU A 30 9.34 -10.37 -2.83
C GLU A 30 8.22 -9.51 -3.40
N ALA A 31 7.70 -8.54 -2.61
CA ALA A 31 6.71 -7.59 -3.09
C ALA A 31 7.25 -6.71 -4.23
N LYS A 32 8.53 -6.30 -4.14
CA LYS A 32 9.22 -5.57 -5.20
C LYS A 32 9.37 -6.40 -6.47
N GLU A 33 9.84 -7.63 -6.36
CA GLU A 33 9.96 -8.55 -7.50
C GLU A 33 8.59 -8.81 -8.17
N ALA A 34 7.55 -9.02 -7.36
CA ALA A 34 6.19 -9.20 -7.86
C ALA A 34 5.69 -7.94 -8.60
N ALA A 35 5.96 -6.74 -8.07
CA ALA A 35 5.58 -5.49 -8.69
C ALA A 35 6.28 -5.28 -10.04
N GLU A 36 7.58 -5.50 -10.11
CA GLU A 36 8.41 -5.36 -11.32
C GLU A 36 8.05 -6.41 -12.40
N SER A 37 7.51 -7.56 -12.00
CA SER A 37 7.15 -8.63 -12.94
C SER A 37 5.84 -8.38 -13.69
N MET A 38 4.96 -7.45 -13.25
CA MET A 38 3.66 -7.23 -13.90
C MET A 38 3.78 -6.60 -15.29
N TYR A 39 4.59 -5.55 -15.40
CA TYR A 39 4.94 -4.91 -16.66
C TYR A 39 6.42 -4.57 -16.61
N SER A 40 7.26 -5.44 -17.12
CA SER A 40 8.64 -5.14 -17.47
C SER A 40 8.69 -4.59 -18.90
N GLU A 41 9.68 -3.77 -19.21
CA GLU A 41 9.92 -3.34 -20.58
C GLU A 41 9.96 -4.57 -21.50
N ASP A 42 8.90 -4.75 -22.29
CA ASP A 42 8.92 -5.70 -23.38
C ASP A 42 9.55 -4.99 -24.58
N THR A 43 10.75 -5.41 -24.91
CA THR A 43 11.52 -4.85 -26.03
C THR A 43 10.88 -5.09 -27.39
N GLU A 44 9.80 -5.88 -27.46
CA GLU A 44 9.03 -6.14 -28.69
C GLU A 44 7.75 -5.29 -28.78
N SER A 45 7.32 -4.63 -27.70
CA SER A 45 6.18 -3.72 -27.71
C SER A 45 6.64 -2.26 -27.69
N GLU A 46 5.92 -1.38 -28.38
CA GLU A 46 6.13 0.07 -28.33
C GLU A 46 5.69 0.69 -26.97
N VAL A 47 5.24 -0.12 -26.03
CA VAL A 47 4.76 0.31 -24.71
C VAL A 47 5.93 0.33 -23.74
N THR A 48 6.32 1.52 -23.35
CA THR A 48 7.39 1.80 -22.36
C THR A 48 6.85 1.97 -20.94
N ALA A 49 5.84 1.19 -20.54
CA ALA A 49 5.28 1.25 -19.20
C ALA A 49 6.02 0.28 -18.28
N THR A 50 6.43 0.78 -17.11
CA THR A 50 7.11 -0.03 -16.08
C THR A 50 6.33 0.02 -14.79
N THR A 51 6.06 -1.14 -14.19
CA THR A 51 5.49 -1.22 -12.84
C THR A 51 6.59 -1.45 -11.80
N GLU A 52 6.40 -0.83 -10.65
CA GLU A 52 7.30 -0.92 -9.51
C GLU A 52 6.51 -0.98 -8.20
N LEU A 53 7.17 -1.42 -7.13
CA LEU A 53 6.65 -1.22 -5.78
C LEU A 53 6.53 0.28 -5.49
N ILE A 54 5.38 0.71 -4.94
CA ILE A 54 5.15 2.12 -4.62
C ILE A 54 6.25 2.69 -3.71
N SER A 55 6.72 3.88 -4.03
CA SER A 55 7.64 4.60 -3.16
C SER A 55 6.89 5.32 -2.02
N SER A 56 7.56 5.57 -0.88
CA SER A 56 6.96 6.38 0.18
C SER A 56 6.61 7.80 -0.28
N TYR A 57 7.36 8.35 -1.25
CA TYR A 57 7.04 9.65 -1.84
C TYR A 57 5.78 9.62 -2.71
N ALA A 58 5.62 8.56 -3.50
CA ALA A 58 4.40 8.36 -4.29
C ALA A 58 3.19 8.14 -3.37
N TRP A 59 3.35 7.39 -2.28
CA TRP A 59 2.34 7.24 -1.24
C TRP A 59 1.90 8.59 -0.67
N ASP A 60 2.85 9.40 -0.20
CA ASP A 60 2.56 10.71 0.38
C ASP A 60 1.94 11.67 -0.66
N THR A 61 2.35 11.57 -1.93
CA THR A 61 1.76 12.35 -3.02
C THR A 61 0.31 11.94 -3.27
N ALA A 62 0.02 10.63 -3.31
CA ALA A 62 -1.33 10.11 -3.46
C ALA A 62 -2.23 10.50 -2.27
N LEU A 63 -1.71 10.39 -1.03
CA LEU A 63 -2.44 10.81 0.15
C LEU A 63 -2.76 12.32 0.12
N ASN A 64 -1.80 13.14 -0.26
CA ASN A 64 -2.02 14.58 -0.42
C ASN A 64 -3.09 14.89 -1.50
N PHE A 65 -3.07 14.18 -2.62
CA PHE A 65 -4.11 14.28 -3.65
C PHE A 65 -5.49 13.90 -3.10
N ILE A 66 -5.60 12.81 -2.35
CA ILE A 66 -6.83 12.38 -1.68
C ILE A 66 -7.32 13.47 -0.71
N CYS A 67 -6.43 14.02 0.12
CA CYS A 67 -6.76 15.08 1.08
C CYS A 67 -7.36 16.33 0.41
N GLN A 68 -6.91 16.65 -0.80
CA GLN A 68 -7.35 17.85 -1.52
C GLN A 68 -8.60 17.62 -2.38
N ASN A 69 -8.86 16.39 -2.81
CA ASN A 69 -9.84 16.10 -3.85
C ASN A 69 -10.99 15.19 -3.40
N SER A 70 -10.98 14.72 -2.16
CA SER A 70 -12.04 13.86 -1.62
C SER A 70 -12.69 14.51 -0.40
N GLU A 71 -14.02 14.36 -0.29
CA GLU A 71 -14.72 14.60 0.96
C GLU A 71 -14.10 13.69 2.03
N TYR A 72 -13.81 14.18 3.21
CA TYR A 72 -13.14 13.46 4.30
C TYR A 72 -11.69 12.98 4.00
N GLY A 73 -11.07 13.37 2.88
CA GLY A 73 -9.69 12.97 2.59
C GLY A 73 -8.68 13.41 3.64
N TYR A 74 -8.89 14.59 4.26
CA TYR A 74 -8.06 15.05 5.37
C TYR A 74 -8.25 14.18 6.63
N GLU A 75 -9.48 13.73 6.90
CA GLU A 75 -9.77 12.83 8.02
C GLU A 75 -9.07 11.49 7.83
N LEU A 76 -9.06 10.93 6.62
CA LEU A 76 -8.33 9.70 6.30
C LEU A 76 -6.86 9.77 6.74
N ALA A 77 -6.22 10.90 6.52
CA ALA A 77 -4.81 11.10 6.85
C ALA A 77 -4.55 11.28 8.36
N THR A 78 -5.53 11.74 9.14
CA THR A 78 -5.31 12.30 10.48
C THR A 78 -6.15 11.66 11.58
N THR A 79 -7.16 10.86 11.25
CA THR A 79 -8.04 10.22 12.22
C THR A 79 -7.95 8.69 12.17
N THR A 80 -8.32 8.07 13.27
CA THR A 80 -8.30 6.61 13.47
C THR A 80 -9.73 6.06 13.50
N SER A 81 -10.52 6.38 12.50
CA SER A 81 -11.93 5.97 12.46
C SER A 81 -12.16 4.79 11.52
N SER A 82 -12.78 3.73 12.05
CA SER A 82 -13.26 2.61 11.23
C SER A 82 -14.38 3.00 10.24
N GLU A 83 -14.96 4.20 10.38
CA GLU A 83 -15.88 4.75 9.38
C GLU A 83 -15.17 5.22 8.12
N ARG A 84 -13.83 5.30 8.15
CA ARG A 84 -12.99 5.81 7.05
C ARG A 84 -12.09 4.75 6.43
N GLY A 85 -11.89 3.62 7.08
CA GLY A 85 -11.05 2.53 6.59
C GLY A 85 -11.21 1.26 7.40
N ASN A 86 -10.72 0.16 6.90
CA ASN A 86 -10.76 -1.13 7.59
C ASN A 86 -9.69 -1.20 8.69
N ILE A 87 -9.95 -0.54 9.82
CA ILE A 87 -9.09 -0.52 11.01
C ILE A 87 -9.86 -0.86 12.29
N GLY A 88 -9.21 -1.47 13.27
CA GLY A 88 -9.84 -1.87 14.52
C GLY A 88 -10.96 -2.90 14.34
N THR A 89 -10.90 -3.69 13.29
CA THR A 89 -11.88 -4.72 12.95
C THR A 89 -11.35 -6.12 13.22
N SER A 90 -12.22 -7.12 13.18
CA SER A 90 -11.83 -8.52 13.44
C SER A 90 -11.26 -9.21 12.20
N ASN A 91 -11.49 -8.67 11.00
CA ASN A 91 -11.16 -9.36 9.76
C ASN A 91 -10.63 -8.40 8.69
N LYS A 92 -9.64 -8.89 7.97
CA LYS A 92 -9.24 -8.35 6.68
C LYS A 92 -10.37 -8.57 5.67
N THR A 93 -10.60 -7.60 4.79
CA THR A 93 -11.52 -7.75 3.66
C THR A 93 -10.75 -8.12 2.38
N THR A 94 -11.46 -8.49 1.34
CA THR A 94 -10.90 -8.53 0.00
C THR A 94 -10.51 -7.13 -0.46
N THR A 95 -9.63 -7.02 -1.45
CA THR A 95 -9.20 -5.74 -2.03
C THR A 95 -10.41 -4.93 -2.51
N GLY A 96 -10.51 -3.69 -2.07
CA GLY A 96 -11.67 -2.82 -2.33
C GLY A 96 -12.98 -3.27 -1.69
N GLY A 97 -12.93 -4.25 -0.78
CA GLY A 97 -14.13 -4.79 -0.14
C GLY A 97 -14.66 -3.94 1.02
N TYR A 98 -13.92 -2.93 1.45
CA TYR A 98 -14.37 -1.97 2.46
C TYR A 98 -14.81 -0.66 1.79
N GLU A 99 -16.09 -0.55 1.51
CA GLU A 99 -16.67 0.53 0.69
C GLU A 99 -16.38 1.94 1.27
N ALA A 100 -16.30 2.05 2.59
CA ALA A 100 -16.00 3.33 3.25
C ALA A 100 -14.56 3.81 3.00
N ASP A 101 -13.64 2.95 2.58
CA ASP A 101 -12.26 3.28 2.22
C ASP A 101 -12.09 3.45 0.70
N CYS A 102 -12.95 4.27 0.09
CA CYS A 102 -12.85 4.65 -1.32
C CYS A 102 -12.71 6.17 -1.45
N TYR A 103 -11.52 6.63 -1.76
CA TYR A 103 -11.19 8.05 -1.91
C TYR A 103 -10.59 8.33 -3.28
N SER A 104 -11.24 9.17 -4.08
CA SER A 104 -10.79 9.49 -5.45
C SER A 104 -10.53 8.24 -6.30
N ASN A 105 -11.36 7.21 -6.16
CA ASN A 105 -11.21 5.87 -6.78
C ASN A 105 -9.96 5.07 -6.34
N ILE A 106 -9.37 5.40 -5.22
CA ILE A 106 -8.31 4.64 -4.58
C ILE A 106 -8.91 3.97 -3.34
N TYR A 107 -8.72 2.69 -3.19
CA TYR A 107 -9.26 1.86 -2.12
C TYR A 107 -8.16 1.36 -1.18
N ASP A 108 -8.55 0.96 0.03
CA ASP A 108 -7.68 0.32 1.02
C ASP A 108 -6.45 1.17 1.36
N PHE A 109 -6.61 2.51 1.38
CA PHE A 109 -5.53 3.43 1.74
C PHE A 109 -5.36 3.61 3.24
N LEU A 110 -6.40 3.26 4.00
CA LEU A 110 -6.39 3.21 5.46
C LEU A 110 -6.79 1.81 5.95
N GLY A 111 -5.84 1.07 6.48
CA GLY A 111 -6.12 -0.24 7.06
C GLY A 111 -6.12 -1.36 6.03
N ASN A 112 -6.92 -2.36 6.23
CA ASN A 112 -6.90 -3.63 5.55
C ASN A 112 -5.53 -4.31 5.69
N CYS A 113 -4.52 -3.93 4.93
CA CYS A 113 -3.14 -4.36 5.13
C CYS A 113 -2.17 -3.17 5.18
N TYR A 114 -1.10 -3.29 5.97
CA TYR A 114 0.06 -2.44 5.75
C TYR A 114 0.57 -2.64 4.33
N GLU A 115 1.00 -1.59 3.68
CA GLU A 115 1.55 -1.67 2.33
C GLU A 115 3.05 -1.40 2.33
N TRP A 116 3.82 -2.36 1.82
CA TRP A 116 5.24 -2.22 1.58
C TRP A 116 5.53 -1.06 0.64
N THR A 117 6.62 -0.35 0.92
CA THR A 117 7.12 0.70 0.03
C THR A 117 8.61 0.53 -0.21
N THR A 118 9.14 1.23 -1.23
CA THR A 118 10.59 1.33 -1.44
C THR A 118 11.28 2.25 -0.42
N GLY A 119 10.52 2.85 0.50
CA GLY A 119 11.06 3.72 1.54
C GLY A 119 12.09 3.01 2.42
N TYR A 120 13.08 3.77 2.87
CA TYR A 120 14.14 3.28 3.75
C TYR A 120 14.07 3.96 5.12
N SER A 121 14.42 3.22 6.17
CA SER A 121 14.59 3.71 7.53
C SER A 121 15.97 3.35 8.07
N SER A 122 16.60 4.28 8.76
CA SER A 122 17.84 4.04 9.52
C SER A 122 17.58 3.66 10.98
N HIS A 123 16.31 3.36 11.34
CA HIS A 123 15.93 3.03 12.69
C HIS A 123 16.62 1.76 13.17
N THR A 124 17.16 1.83 14.39
CA THR A 124 17.79 0.70 15.08
C THR A 124 17.20 0.56 16.48
N TYR A 125 16.94 -0.67 16.88
CA TYR A 125 16.52 -1.00 18.23
C TYR A 125 17.19 -2.31 18.69
N SER A 126 17.80 -2.31 19.87
CA SER A 126 18.50 -3.48 20.43
C SER A 126 19.47 -4.14 19.45
N SER A 127 20.27 -3.35 18.73
CA SER A 127 21.24 -3.80 17.70
C SER A 127 20.61 -4.33 16.39
N ASN A 128 19.31 -4.37 16.26
CA ASN A 128 18.64 -4.72 15.00
C ASN A 128 18.37 -3.46 14.17
N VAL A 129 18.48 -3.60 12.86
CA VAL A 129 18.15 -2.56 11.88
C VAL A 129 16.77 -2.85 11.30
N TYR A 130 15.96 -1.80 11.16
CA TYR A 130 14.59 -1.87 10.64
C TYR A 130 14.46 -1.05 9.34
N PRO A 131 15.06 -1.53 8.25
CA PRO A 131 15.21 -0.73 7.04
C PRO A 131 13.95 -0.63 6.17
N CYS A 132 13.03 -1.58 6.30
CA CYS A 132 11.86 -1.68 5.43
C CYS A 132 10.72 -0.84 5.97
N VAL A 133 10.13 -0.01 5.12
CA VAL A 133 9.02 0.88 5.47
C VAL A 133 7.72 0.36 4.89
N TYR A 134 6.68 0.34 5.73
CA TYR A 134 5.30 0.11 5.33
C TYR A 134 4.40 1.28 5.72
N ARG A 135 3.23 1.39 5.10
CA ARG A 135 2.30 2.51 5.22
C ARG A 135 0.86 2.04 5.45
N GLY A 136 -0.04 2.97 5.81
CA GLY A 136 -1.49 2.79 5.77
C GLY A 136 -2.11 2.18 7.02
N GLY A 137 -1.41 1.32 7.73
CA GLY A 137 -1.96 0.54 8.83
C GLY A 137 -2.59 -0.78 8.39
N ASP A 138 -3.08 -1.56 9.32
CA ASP A 138 -3.78 -2.82 9.06
C ASP A 138 -5.14 -2.88 9.76
N TYR A 139 -5.97 -3.85 9.39
CA TYR A 139 -7.32 -3.99 9.88
C TYR A 139 -7.42 -4.20 11.40
N SER A 140 -6.43 -4.79 12.04
CA SER A 140 -6.50 -5.19 13.44
C SER A 140 -6.21 -4.07 14.44
N ILE A 141 -5.59 -2.97 13.99
CA ILE A 141 -5.11 -1.90 14.86
C ILE A 141 -5.97 -0.63 14.72
N SER A 142 -6.73 -0.30 15.76
CA SER A 142 -7.61 0.88 15.78
C SER A 142 -6.88 2.23 15.88
N GLY A 143 -5.57 2.23 16.11
CA GLY A 143 -4.75 3.44 16.28
C GLY A 143 -4.10 3.96 14.99
N ASN A 144 -4.36 3.30 13.85
CA ASN A 144 -3.76 3.68 12.57
C ASN A 144 -4.56 4.76 11.84
N TYR A 145 -3.90 5.48 10.97
CA TYR A 145 -4.45 6.40 9.98
C TYR A 145 -3.63 6.29 8.68
N ALA A 146 -4.14 6.78 7.56
CA ALA A 146 -3.48 6.57 6.26
C ALA A 146 -2.03 7.10 6.21
N ALA A 147 -1.72 8.16 6.94
CA ALA A 147 -0.35 8.66 7.04
C ALA A 147 0.57 7.79 7.93
N THR A 148 0.05 6.72 8.57
CA THR A 148 0.86 5.81 9.41
C THR A 148 2.07 5.31 8.62
N ARG A 149 3.22 5.36 9.27
CA ARG A 149 4.50 4.88 8.77
C ARG A 149 5.15 4.02 9.84
N GLY A 150 5.39 2.77 9.53
CA GLY A 150 6.15 1.88 10.38
C GLY A 150 7.38 1.32 9.66
N ASN A 151 8.23 0.66 10.43
CA ASN A 151 9.44 0.05 9.88
C ASN A 151 9.73 -1.29 10.56
N VAL A 152 10.23 -2.22 9.79
CA VAL A 152 10.53 -3.60 10.20
C VAL A 152 11.84 -4.09 9.60
N THR A 153 12.29 -5.27 10.03
CA THR A 153 13.49 -5.92 9.50
C THR A 153 13.28 -6.35 8.05
N ALA A 154 14.36 -6.58 7.32
CA ALA A 154 14.28 -6.89 5.88
C ALA A 154 13.64 -8.25 5.57
N ASP A 155 13.74 -9.19 6.50
CA ASP A 155 13.18 -10.54 6.43
C ASP A 155 11.74 -10.67 6.93
N SER A 156 11.13 -9.54 7.33
CA SER A 156 9.74 -9.55 7.81
C SER A 156 8.79 -9.87 6.67
N SER A 157 7.92 -10.84 6.91
CA SER A 157 6.72 -11.11 6.13
C SER A 157 5.54 -11.25 7.10
N SER A 158 4.35 -10.93 6.69
CA SER A 158 3.21 -10.95 7.58
C SER A 158 1.89 -11.03 6.83
N TYR A 159 0.94 -11.75 7.41
CA TYR A 159 -0.47 -11.75 7.00
C TYR A 159 -1.12 -10.35 7.04
N TYR A 160 -0.51 -9.40 7.73
CA TYR A 160 -0.98 -8.02 7.85
C TYR A 160 -0.34 -7.07 6.83
N SER A 161 0.57 -7.54 5.98
CA SER A 161 1.30 -6.71 5.03
C SER A 161 1.12 -7.19 3.60
N SER A 162 0.67 -6.28 2.75
CA SER A 162 0.51 -6.40 1.31
C SER A 162 1.36 -5.33 0.62
N PHE A 163 1.03 -4.93 -0.59
CA PHE A 163 1.70 -3.87 -1.32
C PHE A 163 0.81 -3.26 -2.39
N ARG A 164 1.24 -2.13 -2.93
CA ARG A 164 0.59 -1.43 -4.03
C ARG A 164 1.60 -1.10 -5.11
N LEU A 165 1.16 -1.08 -6.35
CA LEU A 165 1.98 -0.74 -7.49
C LEU A 165 1.99 0.76 -7.78
N GLN A 166 3.09 1.24 -8.33
CA GLN A 166 3.14 2.46 -9.12
C GLN A 166 3.56 2.12 -10.56
N LEU A 167 3.12 2.93 -11.51
CA LEU A 167 3.42 2.75 -12.93
C LEU A 167 3.88 4.07 -13.52
N TYR A 168 4.96 4.01 -14.27
CA TYR A 168 5.50 5.08 -15.09
C TYR A 168 5.30 4.78 -16.57
N VAL A 169 5.08 5.84 -17.35
CA VAL A 169 4.92 5.80 -18.80
C VAL A 169 5.90 6.76 -19.43
#